data_0afae85a56f2e6b4e659455e04e0ecb3
#
_entry.id   0afae85a56f2e6b4e659455e04e0ecb3
#
_cell.length_a   1.000
_cell.length_b   1.000
_cell.length_c   1.000
_cell.angle_alpha   90.00
_cell.angle_beta   90.00
_cell.angle_gamma   90.00
#
_symmetry.space_group_name_H-M   'P 1'
#
loop_
_entity.id
_entity.type
_entity.pdbx_description
1 polymer ?
#
loop_
_entity_poly.entity_id
_entity_poly.type
_entity_poly.pdbx_seq_one_letter_code
_entity_poly.pdbx_strand_id
1 'polypeptide(L)'
;TPARKMLSAGLPLALATDFNPGSTPSGNMNFVVATACIKMKMTPEETINAATINGAYAMGISDTHGSITVGKKANLIITKPISSYYQIPYAFGSNLIDCVLLEGNEI
;
A
#
# COMPACT_ATOMS: atom_id res chain seq x y z
N THR A 1 10.07 14.12 -0.78
CA THR A 1 8.72 14.40 -0.25
C THR A 1 8.78 14.53 1.27
N PRO A 2 8.32 15.63 1.85
CA PRO A 2 8.39 15.85 3.30
C PRO A 2 7.23 15.14 4.03
N ALA A 3 7.16 13.80 3.91
CA ALA A 3 6.04 13.01 4.42
C ALA A 3 5.86 13.19 5.93
N ARG A 4 6.95 13.15 6.70
CA ARG A 4 6.84 13.29 8.17
C ARG A 4 6.24 14.62 8.58
N LYS A 5 6.61 15.71 7.91
CA LYS A 5 6.03 17.03 8.16
C LYS A 5 4.54 17.07 7.82
N MET A 6 4.16 16.47 6.70
CA MET A 6 2.76 16.43 6.26
C MET A 6 1.91 15.65 7.24
N LEU A 7 2.39 14.49 7.69
CA LEU A 7 1.67 13.67 8.67
C LEU A 7 1.58 14.38 10.03
N SER A 8 2.65 15.03 10.46
CA SER A 8 2.64 15.81 11.72
C SER A 8 1.69 17.00 11.65
N ALA A 9 1.42 17.51 10.47
CA ALA A 9 0.43 18.59 10.26
C ALA A 9 -1.01 18.05 10.15
N GLY A 10 -1.21 16.74 10.31
CA GLY A 10 -2.55 16.12 10.25
C GLY A 10 -3.05 15.84 8.84
N LEU A 11 -2.19 15.89 7.84
CA LEU A 11 -2.59 15.62 6.46
C LEU A 11 -2.59 14.13 6.18
N PRO A 12 -3.67 13.58 5.61
CA PRO A 12 -3.65 12.20 5.15
C PRO A 12 -2.82 12.08 3.87
N LEU A 13 -2.04 11.01 3.78
CA LEU A 13 -1.21 10.74 2.60
C LEU A 13 -1.67 9.47 1.92
N ALA A 14 -1.66 9.49 0.59
CA ALA A 14 -1.84 8.30 -0.24
C ALA A 14 -0.54 8.03 -1.00
N LEU A 15 -0.23 6.75 -1.18
CA LEU A 15 0.94 6.31 -1.93
C LEU A 15 0.49 5.69 -3.25
N ALA A 16 1.24 5.99 -4.30
CA ALA A 16 1.01 5.41 -5.62
C ALA A 16 2.36 5.19 -6.30
N THR A 17 2.37 4.37 -7.35
CA THR A 17 3.60 4.04 -8.06
C THR A 17 4.12 5.19 -8.92
N ASP A 18 3.23 6.08 -9.34
CA ASP A 18 3.55 7.10 -10.35
C ASP A 18 4.17 6.45 -11.60
N PHE A 19 3.65 5.28 -11.98
CA PHE A 19 4.22 4.48 -13.06
C PHE A 19 4.24 5.27 -14.37
N ASN A 20 5.43 5.40 -14.93
CA ASN A 20 5.60 6.01 -16.23
C ASN A 20 6.93 5.56 -16.83
N PRO A 21 7.06 5.50 -18.18
CA PRO A 21 8.29 5.01 -18.81
C PRO A 21 9.47 5.99 -18.70
N GLY A 22 9.21 7.24 -18.36
CA GLY A 22 10.27 8.27 -18.28
C GLY A 22 11.09 8.17 -17.00
N SER A 23 10.45 8.31 -15.84
CA SER A 23 11.14 8.42 -14.55
C SER A 23 10.85 7.28 -13.58
N THR A 24 9.74 6.56 -13.76
CA THR A 24 9.32 5.50 -12.82
C THR A 24 8.77 4.30 -13.59
N PRO A 25 9.66 3.48 -14.20
CA PRO A 25 9.20 2.36 -15.05
C PRO A 25 8.73 1.14 -14.25
N SER A 26 8.51 1.26 -12.96
CA SER A 26 8.04 0.16 -12.11
C SER A 26 6.67 0.45 -11.51
N GLY A 27 5.75 -0.51 -11.64
CA GLY A 27 4.46 -0.48 -10.98
C GLY A 27 4.44 -1.24 -9.66
N ASN A 28 5.58 -1.48 -9.05
CA ASN A 28 5.71 -2.30 -7.85
C ASN A 28 5.38 -1.49 -6.58
N MET A 29 4.17 -1.66 -6.05
CA MET A 29 3.76 -0.99 -4.81
C MET A 29 4.59 -1.42 -3.60
N ASN A 30 5.15 -2.63 -3.59
CA ASN A 30 6.01 -3.07 -2.50
C ASN A 30 7.26 -2.19 -2.42
N PHE A 31 7.82 -1.82 -3.56
CA PHE A 31 8.93 -0.88 -3.62
C PHE A 31 8.53 0.49 -3.09
N VAL A 32 7.35 0.98 -3.44
CA VAL A 32 6.84 2.28 -2.98
C VAL A 32 6.68 2.29 -1.47
N VAL A 33 6.08 1.25 -0.91
CA VAL A 33 5.87 1.10 0.53
C VAL A 33 7.21 1.02 1.26
N ALA A 34 8.16 0.23 0.75
CA ALA A 34 9.50 0.12 1.32
C ALA A 34 10.23 1.47 1.31
N THR A 35 10.16 2.19 0.20
CA THR A 35 10.78 3.51 0.08
C THR A 35 10.16 4.50 1.06
N ALA A 36 8.84 4.48 1.24
CA ALA A 36 8.17 5.36 2.18
C ALA A 36 8.65 5.12 3.61
N CYS A 37 8.85 3.86 4.01
CA CYS A 37 9.39 3.54 5.33
C CYS A 37 10.85 3.99 5.48
N ILE A 38 11.68 3.63 4.51
CA ILE A 38 13.14 3.78 4.64
C ILE A 38 13.57 5.22 4.38
N LYS A 39 13.04 5.86 3.35
CA LYS A 39 13.48 7.18 2.90
C LYS A 39 12.58 8.32 3.37
N MET A 40 11.29 8.08 3.52
CA MET A 40 10.34 9.12 3.88
C MET A 40 9.96 9.08 5.36
N LYS A 41 10.53 8.16 6.13
CA LYS A 41 10.35 8.04 7.58
C LYS A 41 8.91 7.82 8.00
N MET A 42 8.14 7.12 7.19
CA MET A 42 6.81 6.69 7.57
C MET A 42 6.88 5.37 8.34
N THR A 43 5.95 5.16 9.25
CA THR A 43 5.85 3.85 9.95
C THR A 43 5.21 2.82 9.03
N PRO A 44 5.39 1.51 9.29
CA PRO A 44 4.71 0.48 8.50
C PRO A 44 3.19 0.65 8.47
N GLU A 45 2.56 1.00 9.58
CA GLU A 45 1.11 1.25 9.63
C GLU A 45 0.71 2.40 8.71
N GLU A 46 1.47 3.48 8.77
CA GLU A 46 1.20 4.66 7.93
C GLU A 46 1.33 4.33 6.46
N THR A 47 2.35 3.53 6.09
CA THR A 47 2.56 3.17 4.68
C THR A 47 1.47 2.25 4.15
N ILE A 48 1.04 1.28 4.94
CA ILE A 48 -0.01 0.35 4.53
C ILE A 48 -1.34 1.09 4.40
N ASN A 49 -1.67 1.96 5.35
CA ASN A 49 -2.88 2.78 5.24
C ASN A 49 -2.82 3.73 4.05
N ALA A 50 -1.66 4.33 3.77
CA ALA A 50 -1.49 5.21 2.64
C ALA A 50 -1.65 4.47 1.30
N ALA A 51 -1.22 3.21 1.24
CA ALA A 51 -1.31 2.39 0.03
C ALA A 51 -2.68 1.72 -0.15
N THR A 52 -3.52 1.71 0.87
CA THR A 52 -4.82 1.02 0.83
C THR A 52 -5.98 1.99 1.02
N ILE A 53 -6.40 2.24 2.26
CA ILE A 53 -7.61 3.05 2.50
C ILE A 53 -7.45 4.51 2.06
N ASN A 54 -6.30 5.12 2.28
CA ASN A 54 -6.06 6.49 1.84
C ASN A 54 -5.99 6.57 0.32
N GLY A 55 -5.41 5.56 -0.33
CA GLY A 55 -5.40 5.47 -1.79
C GLY A 55 -6.82 5.36 -2.34
N ALA A 56 -7.65 4.52 -1.74
CA ALA A 56 -9.05 4.39 -2.13
C ALA A 56 -9.81 5.71 -1.94
N TYR A 57 -9.57 6.39 -0.83
CA TYR A 57 -10.18 7.68 -0.57
C TYR A 57 -9.77 8.72 -1.63
N ALA A 58 -8.49 8.78 -1.97
CA ALA A 58 -7.99 9.69 -3.00
C ALA A 58 -8.61 9.42 -4.37
N MET A 59 -8.96 8.17 -4.66
CA MET A 59 -9.62 7.78 -5.91
C MET A 59 -11.15 7.90 -5.86
N GLY A 60 -11.71 8.26 -4.71
CA GLY A 60 -13.17 8.37 -4.55
C GLY A 60 -13.90 7.04 -4.40
N ILE A 61 -13.21 5.96 -4.03
CA ILE A 61 -13.80 4.61 -3.95
C ILE A 61 -13.68 3.98 -2.56
N SER A 62 -13.46 4.78 -1.53
CA SER A 62 -13.29 4.25 -0.17
C SER A 62 -14.54 3.57 0.39
N ASP A 63 -15.72 3.82 -0.17
CA ASP A 63 -16.95 3.13 0.24
C ASP A 63 -16.94 1.65 -0.13
N THR A 64 -16.21 1.27 -1.17
CA THR A 64 -16.20 -0.08 -1.72
C THR A 64 -14.82 -0.76 -1.68
N HIS A 65 -13.76 -0.02 -1.45
CA HIS A 65 -12.37 -0.50 -1.53
C HIS A 65 -11.53 0.06 -0.38
N GLY A 66 -10.35 -0.51 -0.20
CA GLY A 66 -9.30 0.06 0.65
C GLY A 66 -9.19 -0.54 2.03
N SER A 67 -10.16 -1.33 2.47
CA SER A 67 -10.09 -2.02 3.76
C SER A 67 -10.86 -3.33 3.71
N ILE A 68 -10.55 -4.21 4.66
CA ILE A 68 -11.28 -5.48 4.84
C ILE A 68 -12.46 -5.18 5.75
N THR A 69 -13.58 -4.86 5.13
CA THR A 69 -14.80 -4.45 5.85
C THR A 69 -15.99 -5.10 5.19
N VAL A 70 -16.96 -5.53 6.00
CA VAL A 70 -18.20 -6.12 5.50
C VAL A 70 -18.88 -5.16 4.52
N GLY A 71 -19.25 -5.66 3.36
CA GLY A 71 -19.89 -4.88 2.30
C GLY A 71 -18.92 -4.30 1.27
N LYS A 72 -17.63 -4.34 1.51
CA LYS A 72 -16.64 -3.91 0.52
C LYS A 72 -16.22 -5.05 -0.41
N LYS A 73 -15.68 -4.69 -1.55
CA LYS A 73 -15.21 -5.67 -2.54
C LYS A 73 -14.05 -6.49 -1.97
N ALA A 74 -14.05 -7.79 -2.24
CA ALA A 74 -13.02 -8.71 -1.80
C ALA A 74 -11.82 -8.68 -2.76
N ASN A 75 -11.20 -7.51 -2.87
CA ASN A 75 -9.95 -7.32 -3.60
C ASN A 75 -8.82 -7.39 -2.57
N LEU A 76 -8.21 -8.57 -2.47
CA LEU A 76 -7.32 -8.90 -1.36
C LEU A 76 -6.04 -9.53 -1.88
N ILE A 77 -4.98 -9.36 -1.12
CA ILE A 77 -3.78 -10.18 -1.29
C ILE A 77 -3.62 -11.08 -0.07
N ILE A 78 -3.20 -12.31 -0.34
CA ILE A 78 -2.83 -13.26 0.71
C ILE A 78 -1.32 -13.42 0.63
N THR A 79 -0.64 -13.16 1.73
CA THR A 79 0.81 -13.25 1.77
C THR A 79 1.26 -14.66 2.12
N LYS A 80 2.51 -14.98 1.80
CA LYS A 80 3.19 -16.12 2.39
C LYS A 80 3.25 -15.94 3.90
N PRO A 81 3.44 -17.03 4.69
CA PRO A 81 3.52 -16.89 6.14
C PRO A 81 4.59 -15.88 6.54
N ILE A 82 4.19 -14.86 7.31
CA ILE A 82 5.08 -13.84 7.85
C ILE A 82 4.73 -13.65 9.32
N SER A 83 5.70 -13.27 10.14
CA SER A 83 5.49 -13.08 11.57
C SER A 83 4.70 -11.81 11.89
N SER A 84 4.73 -10.82 11.00
CA SER A 84 4.05 -9.54 11.21
C SER A 84 3.92 -8.82 9.88
N TYR A 85 2.84 -8.02 9.72
CA TYR A 85 2.71 -7.16 8.55
C TYR A 85 3.83 -6.12 8.46
N TYR A 86 4.57 -5.90 9.52
CA TYR A 86 5.76 -5.05 9.51
C TYR A 86 6.83 -5.54 8.55
N GLN A 87 6.83 -6.83 8.21
CA GLN A 87 7.78 -7.37 7.23
C GLN A 87 7.50 -6.89 5.80
N ILE A 88 6.26 -6.49 5.49
CA ILE A 88 5.89 -6.08 4.13
C ILE A 88 6.76 -4.94 3.62
N PRO A 89 6.90 -3.80 4.34
CA PRO A 89 7.75 -2.72 3.85
C PRO A 89 9.24 -3.07 3.85
N TYR A 90 9.69 -4.00 4.67
CA TYR A 90 11.10 -4.31 4.81
C TYR A 90 11.55 -5.55 4.03
N ALA A 91 10.63 -6.23 3.35
CA ALA A 91 10.97 -7.38 2.51
C ALA A 91 11.34 -6.94 1.08
N PHE A 92 12.15 -5.91 0.98
CA PHE A 92 12.56 -5.35 -0.30
C PHE A 92 13.29 -6.42 -1.11
N GLY A 93 12.85 -6.60 -2.35
CA GLY A 93 13.43 -7.61 -3.24
C GLY A 93 12.83 -9.00 -3.10
N SER A 94 11.98 -9.23 -2.10
CA SER A 94 11.28 -10.50 -1.90
C SER A 94 9.82 -10.36 -2.27
N ASN A 95 9.26 -11.37 -2.93
CA ASN A 95 7.83 -11.40 -3.23
C ASN A 95 7.10 -12.14 -2.11
N LEU A 96 6.40 -11.42 -1.26
CA LEU A 96 5.63 -12.00 -0.15
C LEU A 96 4.20 -12.37 -0.55
N ILE A 97 3.76 -12.07 -1.75
CA ILE A 97 2.40 -12.34 -2.19
C ILE A 97 2.29 -13.82 -2.58
N ASP A 98 1.36 -14.53 -1.94
CA ASP A 98 1.03 -15.91 -2.27
C ASP A 98 -0.08 -15.97 -3.32
N CYS A 99 -1.17 -15.27 -3.10
CA CYS A 99 -2.21 -15.15 -4.12
C CYS A 99 -2.93 -13.81 -4.03
N VAL A 100 -3.65 -13.47 -5.11
CA VAL A 100 -4.45 -12.25 -5.21
C VAL A 100 -5.89 -12.65 -5.52
N LEU A 101 -6.82 -12.03 -4.80
CA LEU A 101 -8.25 -12.18 -5.04
C LEU A 101 -8.81 -10.90 -5.64
N LEU A 102 -9.59 -11.03 -6.70
CA LEU A 102 -10.38 -9.92 -7.24
C LEU A 102 -11.86 -10.30 -7.15
N GLU A 103 -12.61 -9.49 -6.44
CA GLU A 103 -14.04 -9.72 -6.17
C GLU A 103 -14.29 -11.14 -5.61
N GLY A 104 -13.37 -11.59 -4.74
CA GLY A 104 -13.47 -12.89 -4.08
C GLY A 104 -12.92 -14.07 -4.89
N ASN A 105 -12.48 -13.84 -6.11
CA ASN A 105 -11.98 -14.91 -6.99
C ASN A 105 -10.46 -14.80 -7.14
N GLU A 106 -9.78 -15.94 -6.97
CA GLU A 106 -8.33 -16.03 -7.19
C GLU A 106 -8.00 -15.85 -8.66
N ILE A 107 -6.96 -15.05 -8.91
CA ILE A 107 -6.47 -14.80 -10.26
C ILE A 107 -5.08 -15.39 -10.48
#